data_0de3350a501a147c5acfc565204ff5f7
#
_entry.id   0de3350a501a147c5acfc565204ff5f7
#
_cell.length_a   1.000
_cell.length_b   1.000
_cell.length_c   1.000
_cell.angle_alpha   90.00
_cell.angle_beta   90.00
_cell.angle_gamma   90.00
#
_symmetry.space_group_name_H-M   'P 1'
#
loop_
_entity.id
_entity.type
_entity.pdbx_description
1 polymer ?
#
loop_
_entity_poly.entity_id
_entity_poly.type
_entity_poly.pdbx_seq_one_letter_code
_entity_poly.pdbx_strand_id
1 'polypeptide(L)'
;MNELLGANTDTLDRMAESLGLDARRLQDIGTRAQQVVAEMQAVWDGPDLWHLIQRWEQEGLPQLASASTSLDTCASQLRAQSSAQSGASSCDGSSSGPVLMWLTPGAALGIPVPASPGGGSSAEPPILTPTAGSPPGHGSPGENARWWKSLSVREQRSDIKEHPEWIGNRDGVPFAARDQANRALLGVDRDRLVAQQGRLNARLSGSWFGGTFTNDDAALAHVKDKLASLEAIEQTLARDGDRQLLVLDLSQERAQAAIARGNVDSADNVAVFVPGMTQTVNDSMKDDDHAMDQLQHRAELENKRANPAGNSTTATVTWIGYQAPQWGLDLLGENSVAEDHAAQVGAAQLVPFLRGIGAARDHDAHLSLLGHSYGSTTAGLALRQNTGVDDVVFFGSPGIGTNDVKDLSVPGSHVSYIEARWDPVGDLGYFGIDPSHMEGIEHASARASTVVDPMTGEIRHFAEVTGHGSYLADDSTSQYNLSVVVAGLPNRRVLDGGEGVGDVLSWPIPGTYS
;
A
#
# COMPACT_ATOMS: atom_id res chain seq x y z
N MET A 1 48.99 3.54 30.99
CA MET A 1 48.92 2.63 29.84
C MET A 1 47.64 3.01 29.09
N ASN A 2 47.80 3.76 28.01
CA ASN A 2 46.69 4.06 27.12
C ASN A 2 46.58 2.90 26.13
N GLU A 3 45.56 2.07 26.27
CA GLU A 3 45.20 1.13 25.24
C GLU A 3 44.68 1.91 24.02
N LEU A 4 45.45 1.91 22.96
CA LEU A 4 45.00 2.33 21.63
C LEU A 4 43.96 1.31 21.17
N LEU A 5 42.69 1.63 21.26
CA LEU A 5 41.58 0.88 20.69
C LEU A 5 41.64 1.00 19.16
N GLY A 6 42.40 0.14 18.50
CA GLY A 6 42.39 -0.04 17.06
C GLY A 6 41.19 -0.90 16.66
N ALA A 7 40.53 -0.62 15.51
CA ALA A 7 39.51 -1.50 14.99
C ALA A 7 40.11 -2.86 14.62
N ASN A 8 39.39 -3.94 14.91
CA ASN A 8 39.81 -5.29 14.58
C ASN A 8 39.81 -5.49 13.05
N THR A 9 41.02 -5.66 12.46
CA THR A 9 41.23 -5.79 11.01
C THR A 9 40.46 -6.97 10.42
N ASP A 10 40.40 -8.12 11.14
CA ASP A 10 39.65 -9.29 10.70
C ASP A 10 38.13 -8.99 10.63
N THR A 11 37.63 -8.07 11.46
CA THR A 11 36.24 -7.65 11.42
C THR A 11 35.98 -6.71 10.23
N LEU A 12 36.93 -5.78 9.96
CA LEU A 12 36.85 -4.90 8.80
C LEU A 12 36.87 -5.68 7.49
N ASP A 13 37.75 -6.70 7.39
CA ASP A 13 37.84 -7.55 6.20
C ASP A 13 36.58 -8.38 5.97
N ARG A 14 36.01 -8.98 7.03
CA ARG A 14 34.73 -9.71 6.92
C ARG A 14 33.57 -8.80 6.51
N MET A 15 33.50 -7.59 7.05
CA MET A 15 32.51 -6.60 6.64
C MET A 15 32.67 -6.20 5.17
N ALA A 16 33.92 -5.97 4.74
CA ALA A 16 34.22 -5.64 3.35
C ALA A 16 33.88 -6.80 2.39
N GLU A 17 34.08 -8.03 2.81
CA GLU A 17 33.71 -9.21 2.03
C GLU A 17 32.18 -9.33 1.90
N SER A 18 31.45 -9.17 3.00
CA SER A 18 30.00 -9.19 3.02
C SER A 18 29.40 -8.12 2.11
N LEU A 19 29.84 -6.86 2.22
CA LEU A 19 29.39 -5.76 1.36
C LEU A 19 29.69 -6.01 -0.12
N GLY A 20 30.84 -6.57 -0.44
CA GLY A 20 31.19 -6.93 -1.82
C GLY A 20 30.36 -8.10 -2.37
N LEU A 21 29.88 -9.02 -1.51
CA LEU A 21 28.92 -10.06 -1.90
C LEU A 21 27.54 -9.45 -2.16
N ASP A 22 27.08 -8.56 -1.31
CA ASP A 22 25.78 -7.90 -1.46
C ASP A 22 25.76 -6.99 -2.69
N ALA A 23 26.85 -6.28 -3.00
CA ALA A 23 26.98 -5.51 -4.24
C ALA A 23 26.79 -6.40 -5.49
N ARG A 24 27.41 -7.57 -5.52
CA ARG A 24 27.22 -8.53 -6.64
C ARG A 24 25.81 -9.07 -6.72
N ARG A 25 25.18 -9.37 -5.58
CA ARG A 25 23.77 -9.79 -5.54
C ARG A 25 22.83 -8.74 -6.16
N LEU A 26 23.06 -7.45 -5.86
CA LEU A 26 22.26 -6.38 -6.47
C LEU A 26 22.43 -6.31 -8.00
N GLN A 27 23.65 -6.54 -8.51
CA GLN A 27 23.90 -6.61 -9.96
C GLN A 27 23.17 -7.80 -10.61
N ASP A 28 23.24 -8.99 -9.96
CA ASP A 28 22.56 -10.20 -10.44
C ASP A 28 21.05 -10.00 -10.50
N ILE A 29 20.48 -9.32 -9.50
CA ILE A 29 19.06 -8.97 -9.44
C ILE A 29 18.68 -8.03 -10.59
N GLY A 30 19.45 -6.95 -10.79
CA GLY A 30 19.22 -6.03 -11.89
C GLY A 30 19.20 -6.75 -13.26
N THR A 31 20.10 -7.71 -13.45
CA THR A 31 20.19 -8.52 -14.66
C THR A 31 18.96 -9.42 -14.83
N ARG A 32 18.52 -10.10 -13.76
CA ARG A 32 17.32 -10.96 -13.80
C ARG A 32 16.05 -10.14 -14.04
N ALA A 33 15.91 -9.01 -13.38
CA ALA A 33 14.78 -8.13 -13.57
C ALA A 33 14.70 -7.59 -15.01
N GLN A 34 15.84 -7.24 -15.63
CA GLN A 34 15.87 -6.89 -17.05
C GLN A 34 15.43 -8.05 -17.96
N GLN A 35 15.80 -9.28 -17.61
CA GLN A 35 15.35 -10.45 -18.35
C GLN A 35 13.83 -10.65 -18.24
N VAL A 36 13.27 -10.54 -17.03
CA VAL A 36 11.82 -10.62 -16.81
C VAL A 36 11.08 -9.52 -17.56
N VAL A 37 11.58 -8.26 -17.53
CA VAL A 37 11.01 -7.16 -18.32
C VAL A 37 11.02 -7.48 -19.81
N ALA A 38 12.10 -8.05 -20.33
CA ALA A 38 12.18 -8.44 -21.74
C ALA A 38 11.20 -9.60 -22.09
N GLU A 39 11.02 -10.56 -21.18
CA GLU A 39 10.04 -11.63 -21.34
C GLU A 39 8.61 -11.08 -21.31
N MET A 40 8.30 -10.14 -20.40
CA MET A 40 7.01 -9.46 -20.36
C MET A 40 6.73 -8.68 -21.66
N GLN A 41 7.72 -7.99 -22.22
CA GLN A 41 7.60 -7.28 -23.50
C GLN A 41 7.27 -8.22 -24.69
N ALA A 42 7.63 -9.49 -24.59
CA ALA A 42 7.36 -10.47 -25.65
C ALA A 42 5.91 -10.97 -25.65
N VAL A 43 5.20 -10.84 -24.50
CA VAL A 43 3.87 -11.42 -24.30
C VAL A 43 2.79 -10.40 -23.94
N TRP A 44 3.17 -9.18 -23.63
CA TRP A 44 2.27 -8.12 -23.21
C TRP A 44 2.50 -6.88 -24.07
N ASP A 45 1.41 -6.32 -24.62
CA ASP A 45 1.41 -5.08 -25.41
C ASP A 45 0.29 -4.16 -24.89
N GLY A 46 0.66 -3.22 -24.01
CA GLY A 46 -0.29 -2.28 -23.42
C GLY A 46 0.39 -1.06 -22.80
N PRO A 47 -0.36 0.05 -22.61
CA PRO A 47 0.19 1.27 -22.02
C PRO A 47 0.76 1.06 -20.62
N ASP A 48 0.21 0.14 -19.83
CA ASP A 48 0.65 -0.16 -18.48
C ASP A 48 2.04 -0.78 -18.46
N LEU A 49 2.33 -1.72 -19.39
CA LEU A 49 3.66 -2.28 -19.55
C LEU A 49 4.66 -1.19 -19.97
N TRP A 50 4.26 -0.28 -20.84
CA TRP A 50 5.13 0.81 -21.29
C TRP A 50 5.49 1.75 -20.12
N HIS A 51 4.52 2.10 -19.27
CA HIS A 51 4.75 2.86 -18.04
C HIS A 51 5.64 2.11 -17.05
N LEU A 52 5.42 0.81 -16.89
CA LEU A 52 6.24 -0.05 -16.06
C LEU A 52 7.70 -0.06 -16.53
N ILE A 53 7.93 -0.28 -17.83
CA ILE A 53 9.27 -0.31 -18.42
C ILE A 53 9.96 1.04 -18.25
N GLN A 54 9.27 2.13 -18.56
CA GLN A 54 9.83 3.47 -18.36
C GLN A 54 10.26 3.73 -16.92
N ARG A 55 9.41 3.39 -15.96
CA ARG A 55 9.73 3.54 -14.53
C ARG A 55 10.92 2.64 -14.13
N TRP A 56 10.94 1.40 -14.60
CA TRP A 56 12.06 0.49 -14.37
C TRP A 56 13.39 1.03 -14.91
N GLU A 57 13.39 1.49 -16.18
CA GLU A 57 14.60 2.01 -16.82
C GLU A 57 15.06 3.36 -16.25
N GLN A 58 14.12 4.22 -15.85
CA GLN A 58 14.43 5.56 -15.35
C GLN A 58 14.76 5.60 -13.87
N GLU A 59 14.17 4.71 -13.06
CA GLU A 59 14.29 4.73 -11.60
C GLU A 59 14.89 3.43 -11.04
N GLY A 60 14.31 2.28 -11.31
CA GLY A 60 14.68 1.02 -10.68
C GLY A 60 16.09 0.57 -11.02
N LEU A 61 16.43 0.53 -12.29
CA LEU A 61 17.74 0.09 -12.75
C LEU A 61 18.87 1.03 -12.29
N PRO A 62 18.74 2.36 -12.39
CA PRO A 62 19.74 3.29 -11.86
C PRO A 62 19.91 3.21 -10.34
N GLN A 63 18.83 2.99 -9.58
CA GLN A 63 18.90 2.83 -8.13
C GLN A 63 19.68 1.57 -7.72
N LEU A 64 19.41 0.43 -8.37
CA LEU A 64 20.17 -0.81 -8.14
C LEU A 64 21.65 -0.65 -8.47
N ALA A 65 21.97 -0.02 -9.60
CA ALA A 65 23.33 0.24 -10.01
C ALA A 65 24.06 1.17 -9.02
N SER A 66 23.37 2.20 -8.54
CA SER A 66 23.88 3.14 -7.53
C SER A 66 24.12 2.47 -6.19
N ALA A 67 23.18 1.66 -5.71
CA ALA A 67 23.31 0.90 -4.46
C ALA A 67 24.48 -0.09 -4.54
N SER A 68 24.59 -0.85 -5.62
CA SER A 68 25.72 -1.77 -5.85
C SER A 68 27.06 -1.03 -5.84
N THR A 69 27.16 0.10 -6.54
CA THR A 69 28.39 0.93 -6.57
C THR A 69 28.75 1.46 -5.18
N SER A 70 27.75 1.85 -4.39
CA SER A 70 27.96 2.33 -3.02
C SER A 70 28.49 1.25 -2.10
N LEU A 71 27.93 0.03 -2.17
CA LEU A 71 28.41 -1.11 -1.40
C LEU A 71 29.85 -1.49 -1.78
N ASP A 72 30.18 -1.51 -3.07
CA ASP A 72 31.55 -1.78 -3.54
C ASP A 72 32.54 -0.70 -3.07
N THR A 73 32.11 0.56 -3.07
CA THR A 73 32.90 1.67 -2.55
C THR A 73 33.17 1.52 -1.06
N CYS A 74 32.15 1.22 -0.26
CA CYS A 74 32.28 0.94 1.17
C CYS A 74 33.18 -0.25 1.45
N ALA A 75 33.03 -1.34 0.69
CA ALA A 75 33.86 -2.52 0.79
C ALA A 75 35.36 -2.18 0.51
N SER A 76 35.59 -1.37 -0.51
CA SER A 76 36.97 -0.93 -0.87
C SER A 76 37.57 -0.02 0.19
N GLN A 77 36.81 0.88 0.78
CA GLN A 77 37.24 1.73 1.89
C GLN A 77 37.59 0.92 3.14
N LEU A 78 36.78 -0.06 3.51
CA LEU A 78 37.03 -0.94 4.65
C LEU A 78 38.31 -1.75 4.45
N ARG A 79 38.56 -2.29 3.24
CA ARG A 79 39.82 -2.99 2.91
C ARG A 79 41.03 -2.05 3.00
N ALA A 80 40.91 -0.82 2.49
CA ALA A 80 41.97 0.17 2.58
C ALA A 80 42.29 0.53 4.05
N GLN A 81 41.27 0.67 4.89
CA GLN A 81 41.40 0.96 6.31
C GLN A 81 42.02 -0.23 7.07
N SER A 82 41.59 -1.47 6.79
CA SER A 82 42.20 -2.69 7.33
C SER A 82 43.68 -2.78 6.98
N SER A 83 44.02 -2.54 5.71
CA SER A 83 45.43 -2.56 5.24
C SER A 83 46.28 -1.47 5.89
N ALA A 84 45.75 -0.25 6.03
CA ALA A 84 46.48 0.84 6.69
C ALA A 84 46.74 0.54 8.17
N GLN A 85 45.78 -0.09 8.86
CA GLN A 85 45.90 -0.46 10.28
C GLN A 85 46.85 -1.62 10.49
N SER A 86 46.88 -2.62 9.60
CA SER A 86 47.85 -3.72 9.59
C SER A 86 49.26 -3.20 9.32
N GLY A 87 49.40 -2.22 8.40
CA GLY A 87 50.66 -1.56 8.11
C GLY A 87 51.19 -0.73 9.29
N ALA A 88 50.31 -0.03 10.02
CA ALA A 88 50.70 0.73 11.21
C ALA A 88 51.13 -0.18 12.38
N SER A 89 50.50 -1.36 12.52
CA SER A 89 50.84 -2.35 13.56
C SER A 89 52.15 -3.10 13.29
N SER A 90 52.62 -3.12 12.05
CA SER A 90 53.87 -3.77 11.66
C SER A 90 55.10 -2.84 11.70
N CYS A 91 54.92 -1.54 11.99
CA CYS A 91 55.98 -0.53 12.09
C CYS A 91 56.44 -0.28 13.53
N ASP A 92 56.60 -1.29 14.37
CA ASP A 92 57.20 -1.17 15.68
C ASP A 92 58.70 -1.53 15.60
N GLY A 93 59.51 -0.53 15.21
CA GLY A 93 60.97 -0.65 15.15
C GLY A 93 61.66 0.53 14.46
N SER A 94 61.96 1.61 15.23
CA SER A 94 62.94 2.66 14.92
C SER A 94 62.76 3.45 13.62
N SER A 95 62.24 4.68 13.71
CA SER A 95 62.95 5.95 13.40
C SER A 95 62.01 7.15 13.43
N SER A 96 62.51 8.22 14.02
CA SER A 96 61.93 9.55 14.10
C SER A 96 61.68 10.17 12.70
N GLY A 97 60.41 10.36 12.36
CA GLY A 97 59.93 11.10 11.18
C GLY A 97 58.67 11.88 11.55
N PRO A 98 58.30 12.94 10.85
CA PRO A 98 57.44 14.01 11.35
C PRO A 98 56.01 13.53 11.58
N VAL A 99 55.47 13.94 12.74
CA VAL A 99 54.10 13.75 13.16
C VAL A 99 53.15 14.46 12.18
N LEU A 100 52.48 13.72 11.35
CA LEU A 100 51.30 14.20 10.61
C LEU A 100 50.16 14.37 11.59
N MET A 101 49.79 15.61 11.79
CA MET A 101 48.69 16.06 12.63
C MET A 101 47.36 15.54 12.06
N TRP A 102 46.79 14.50 12.66
CA TRP A 102 45.46 14.03 12.32
C TRP A 102 44.41 14.95 12.93
N LEU A 103 43.70 15.64 12.05
CA LEU A 103 42.45 16.33 12.39
C LEU A 103 41.45 15.27 12.85
N THR A 104 41.11 15.31 14.12
CA THR A 104 39.98 14.56 14.67
C THR A 104 38.68 15.10 14.12
N PRO A 105 37.80 14.28 13.54
CA PRO A 105 36.42 14.66 13.36
C PRO A 105 35.73 14.68 14.74
N GLY A 106 35.07 15.77 15.03
CA GLY A 106 34.51 16.05 16.32
C GLY A 106 33.37 15.16 16.75
N ALA A 107 33.32 15.10 18.06
CA ALA A 107 32.17 14.90 18.92
C ALA A 107 31.24 13.72 18.60
N ALA A 108 31.54 12.60 19.26
CA ALA A 108 30.56 11.59 19.60
C ALA A 108 29.33 12.23 20.28
N LEU A 109 28.18 12.13 19.65
CA LEU A 109 26.90 12.31 20.31
C LEU A 109 26.75 11.19 21.33
N GLY A 110 26.91 11.52 22.60
CA GLY A 110 26.68 10.61 23.71
C GLY A 110 25.22 10.22 23.78
N ILE A 111 24.95 8.99 23.42
CA ILE A 111 23.70 8.32 23.81
C ILE A 111 24.00 7.70 25.17
N PRO A 112 23.31 8.08 26.25
CA PRO A 112 23.49 7.42 27.53
C PRO A 112 22.90 6.02 27.46
N VAL A 113 23.74 5.01 27.59
CA VAL A 113 23.30 3.64 27.87
C VAL A 113 22.81 3.62 29.33
N PRO A 114 21.57 3.28 29.63
CA PRO A 114 21.15 3.13 31.01
C PRO A 114 21.79 1.90 31.62
N ALA A 115 22.52 2.09 32.72
CA ALA A 115 23.03 1.03 33.57
C ALA A 115 21.85 0.22 34.13
N SER A 116 21.94 -1.12 34.06
CA SER A 116 21.00 -2.01 34.73
C SER A 116 21.07 -1.80 36.25
N PRO A 117 19.95 -1.51 36.90
CA PRO A 117 19.85 -1.64 38.35
C PRO A 117 19.47 -3.08 38.69
N GLY A 118 20.24 -3.71 39.53
CA GLY A 118 19.88 -4.96 40.18
C GLY A 118 18.67 -4.80 41.09
N GLY A 119 17.90 -5.84 41.13
CA GLY A 119 16.94 -6.33 42.10
C GLY A 119 16.18 -5.35 42.96
N GLY A 120 14.85 -5.39 42.84
CA GLY A 120 13.98 -4.89 43.90
C GLY A 120 12.56 -4.60 43.43
N SER A 121 11.64 -5.48 43.83
CA SER A 121 10.21 -5.23 44.01
C SER A 121 9.36 -4.94 42.79
N SER A 122 8.55 -5.93 42.46
CA SER A 122 7.38 -5.86 41.61
C SER A 122 6.37 -4.82 42.13
N ALA A 123 6.45 -3.62 41.58
CA ALA A 123 5.33 -2.69 41.58
C ALA A 123 4.75 -2.76 40.15
N GLU A 124 3.50 -3.20 40.01
CA GLU A 124 2.73 -3.05 38.78
C GLU A 124 2.83 -1.60 38.30
N PRO A 125 3.01 -1.36 37.00
CA PRO A 125 2.93 0.00 36.48
C PRO A 125 1.55 0.55 36.84
N PRO A 126 1.47 1.83 37.24
CA PRO A 126 0.19 2.45 37.57
C PRO A 126 -0.71 2.35 36.33
N ILE A 127 -1.86 1.69 36.51
CA ILE A 127 -2.97 1.78 35.56
C ILE A 127 -3.31 3.26 35.48
N LEU A 128 -2.90 3.91 34.40
CA LEU A 128 -3.36 5.26 34.10
C LEU A 128 -4.86 5.17 33.95
N THR A 129 -5.59 5.56 34.96
CA THR A 129 -7.04 5.76 34.87
C THR A 129 -7.24 6.78 33.74
N PRO A 130 -8.04 6.43 32.69
CA PRO A 130 -8.31 7.37 31.61
C PRO A 130 -8.87 8.66 32.23
N THR A 131 -8.28 9.80 31.90
CA THR A 131 -8.87 11.09 32.19
C THR A 131 -10.26 11.09 31.55
N ALA A 132 -11.30 11.46 32.28
CA ALA A 132 -12.66 11.51 31.76
C ALA A 132 -12.65 12.37 30.50
N GLY A 133 -12.97 11.72 29.34
CA GLY A 133 -12.96 12.36 28.02
C GLY A 133 -11.96 11.77 27.00
N SER A 134 -10.85 11.15 27.45
CA SER A 134 -9.87 10.57 26.50
C SER A 134 -10.40 9.31 25.81
N PRO A 135 -10.05 9.07 24.51
CA PRO A 135 -10.44 7.87 23.81
C PRO A 135 -9.77 6.62 24.41
N PRO A 136 -10.35 5.41 24.22
CA PRO A 136 -9.67 4.16 24.57
C PRO A 136 -8.31 4.06 23.88
N GLY A 137 -7.25 3.73 24.61
CA GLY A 137 -5.88 3.71 24.07
C GLY A 137 -5.70 2.72 22.91
N HIS A 138 -6.34 1.54 23.01
CA HIS A 138 -6.34 0.48 21.98
C HIS A 138 -7.77 -0.08 21.79
N GLY A 139 -8.75 0.82 21.65
CA GLY A 139 -10.16 0.43 21.52
C GLY A 139 -10.44 -0.27 20.18
N SER A 140 -11.20 -1.36 20.22
CA SER A 140 -11.83 -1.92 19.01
C SER A 140 -12.78 -0.88 18.37
N PRO A 141 -13.13 -1.02 17.08
CA PRO A 141 -14.08 -0.11 16.43
C PRO A 141 -15.39 0.07 17.21
N GLY A 142 -15.93 -1.01 17.78
CA GLY A 142 -17.13 -0.94 18.62
C GLY A 142 -16.94 -0.20 19.95
N GLU A 143 -15.76 -0.29 20.56
CA GLU A 143 -15.43 0.48 21.78
C GLU A 143 -15.24 1.95 21.46
N ASN A 144 -14.58 2.26 20.38
CA ASN A 144 -14.41 3.62 19.88
C ASN A 144 -15.76 4.27 19.54
N ALA A 145 -16.66 3.53 18.90
CA ALA A 145 -18.02 3.99 18.59
C ALA A 145 -18.82 4.29 19.87
N ARG A 146 -18.72 3.42 20.89
CA ARG A 146 -19.37 3.65 22.19
C ARG A 146 -18.80 4.85 22.91
N TRP A 147 -17.47 5.00 22.92
CA TRP A 147 -16.82 6.18 23.48
C TRP A 147 -17.32 7.45 22.79
N TRP A 148 -17.27 7.50 21.46
CA TRP A 148 -17.73 8.66 20.70
C TRP A 148 -19.20 9.01 20.96
N LYS A 149 -20.07 8.01 21.00
CA LYS A 149 -21.51 8.18 21.33
C LYS A 149 -21.73 8.61 22.78
N SER A 150 -20.80 8.40 23.70
CA SER A 150 -20.89 8.85 25.09
C SER A 150 -20.57 10.32 25.27
N LEU A 151 -19.88 10.95 24.31
CA LEU A 151 -19.51 12.35 24.33
C LEU A 151 -20.71 13.23 23.96
N SER A 152 -20.86 14.37 24.64
CA SER A 152 -21.81 15.40 24.19
C SER A 152 -21.34 16.01 22.85
N VAL A 153 -22.25 16.60 22.10
CA VAL A 153 -21.93 17.30 20.83
C VAL A 153 -20.87 18.39 21.04
N ARG A 154 -20.84 19.03 22.22
CA ARG A 154 -19.82 20.04 22.53
C ARG A 154 -18.44 19.40 22.70
N GLU A 155 -18.35 18.28 23.39
CA GLU A 155 -17.11 17.53 23.59
C GLU A 155 -16.61 16.97 22.25
N GLN A 156 -17.46 16.37 21.44
CA GLN A 156 -17.13 15.90 20.09
C GLN A 156 -16.50 17.01 19.23
N ARG A 157 -17.10 18.21 19.23
CA ARG A 157 -16.55 19.36 18.49
C ARG A 157 -15.22 19.87 19.07
N SER A 158 -15.09 19.83 20.39
CA SER A 158 -13.84 20.22 21.07
C SER A 158 -12.73 19.23 20.69
N ASP A 159 -12.99 17.94 20.76
CA ASP A 159 -12.02 16.89 20.46
C ASP A 159 -11.56 16.94 19.00
N ILE A 160 -12.49 17.14 18.05
CA ILE A 160 -12.11 17.32 16.62
C ILE A 160 -11.18 18.51 16.45
N LYS A 161 -11.41 19.61 17.18
CA LYS A 161 -10.66 20.86 17.03
C LYS A 161 -9.32 20.83 17.76
N GLU A 162 -9.32 20.34 19.00
CA GLU A 162 -8.18 20.43 19.92
C GLU A 162 -7.27 19.19 19.88
N HIS A 163 -7.86 18.04 19.50
CA HIS A 163 -7.22 16.73 19.44
C HIS A 163 -7.58 15.96 18.16
N PRO A 164 -7.40 16.56 16.95
CA PRO A 164 -7.74 15.89 15.69
C PRO A 164 -7.00 14.55 15.53
N GLU A 165 -5.81 14.38 16.12
CA GLU A 165 -5.03 13.13 16.13
C GLU A 165 -5.73 11.99 16.90
N TRP A 166 -6.68 12.28 17.78
CA TRP A 166 -7.47 11.26 18.46
C TRP A 166 -8.59 10.70 17.58
N ILE A 167 -9.01 11.46 16.59
CA ILE A 167 -10.25 11.25 15.81
C ILE A 167 -9.95 10.73 14.39
N GLY A 168 -8.98 11.34 13.69
CA GLY A 168 -8.80 11.22 12.26
C GLY A 168 -8.69 9.77 11.75
N ASN A 169 -7.89 8.93 12.42
CA ASN A 169 -7.68 7.54 12.03
C ASN A 169 -8.35 6.54 12.98
N ARG A 170 -9.33 6.98 13.78
CA ARG A 170 -9.96 6.14 14.79
C ARG A 170 -11.16 5.39 14.22
N ASP A 171 -11.00 4.11 13.94
CA ASP A 171 -12.07 3.25 13.42
C ASP A 171 -13.24 3.14 14.39
N GLY A 172 -14.45 3.26 13.86
CA GLY A 172 -15.70 3.30 14.63
C GLY A 172 -16.16 4.71 15.04
N VAL A 173 -15.34 5.74 14.83
CA VAL A 173 -15.80 7.14 14.88
C VAL A 173 -16.46 7.49 13.55
N PRO A 174 -17.58 8.25 13.51
CA PRO A 174 -18.23 8.65 12.26
C PRO A 174 -17.26 9.30 11.27
N PHE A 175 -17.40 8.94 10.01
CA PHE A 175 -16.48 9.36 8.96
C PHE A 175 -16.52 10.87 8.70
N ALA A 176 -17.66 11.53 8.90
CA ALA A 176 -17.74 12.98 8.87
C ALA A 176 -16.88 13.67 9.96
N ALA A 177 -16.75 13.05 11.12
CA ALA A 177 -15.85 13.56 12.19
C ALA A 177 -14.38 13.27 11.83
N ARG A 178 -14.08 12.08 11.31
CA ARG A 178 -12.74 11.72 10.83
C ARG A 178 -12.27 12.65 9.71
N ASP A 179 -13.14 12.95 8.73
CA ASP A 179 -12.85 13.89 7.64
C ASP A 179 -12.46 15.28 8.18
N GLN A 180 -13.25 15.83 9.12
CA GLN A 180 -12.96 17.13 9.72
C GLN A 180 -11.59 17.13 10.43
N ALA A 181 -11.31 16.08 11.19
CA ALA A 181 -10.04 15.94 11.91
C ALA A 181 -8.86 15.77 10.95
N ASN A 182 -8.97 14.90 9.94
CA ASN A 182 -7.90 14.65 8.98
C ASN A 182 -7.61 15.87 8.10
N ARG A 183 -8.65 16.63 7.70
CA ARG A 183 -8.45 17.90 6.99
C ARG A 183 -7.73 18.95 7.85
N ALA A 184 -7.97 18.96 9.15
CA ALA A 184 -7.23 19.84 10.07
C ALA A 184 -5.75 19.40 10.19
N LEU A 185 -5.49 18.09 10.29
CA LEU A 185 -4.14 17.53 10.34
C LEU A 185 -3.36 17.76 9.05
N LEU A 186 -4.02 17.72 7.89
CA LEU A 186 -3.39 17.87 6.57
C LEU A 186 -2.57 19.18 6.48
N GLY A 187 -3.13 20.30 6.95
CA GLY A 187 -2.42 21.59 6.99
C GLY A 187 -1.24 21.59 7.96
N VAL A 188 -1.44 21.05 9.15
CA VAL A 188 -0.39 20.96 10.19
C VAL A 188 0.77 20.08 9.72
N ASP A 189 0.46 18.95 9.13
CA ASP A 189 1.45 18.01 8.63
C ASP A 189 2.23 18.59 7.44
N ARG A 190 1.56 19.31 6.55
CA ARG A 190 2.22 20.02 5.45
C ARG A 190 3.25 21.02 5.99
N ASP A 191 2.86 21.89 6.93
CA ASP A 191 3.77 22.89 7.51
C ASP A 191 4.97 22.22 8.18
N ARG A 192 4.74 21.12 8.90
CA ARG A 192 5.79 20.31 9.53
C ARG A 192 6.76 19.74 8.51
N LEU A 193 6.26 19.15 7.42
CA LEU A 193 7.08 18.57 6.36
C LEU A 193 7.86 19.63 5.57
N VAL A 194 7.24 20.78 5.26
CA VAL A 194 7.93 21.91 4.60
C VAL A 194 9.06 22.44 5.49
N ALA A 195 8.84 22.60 6.78
CA ALA A 195 9.89 22.99 7.71
C ALA A 195 11.00 21.92 7.80
N GLN A 196 10.66 20.62 7.75
CA GLN A 196 11.64 19.53 7.73
C GLN A 196 12.46 19.54 6.44
N GLN A 197 11.82 19.72 5.28
CA GLN A 197 12.46 19.86 3.99
C GLN A 197 13.48 21.02 3.99
N GLY A 198 13.10 22.19 4.53
CA GLY A 198 13.99 23.34 4.66
C GLY A 198 15.23 23.05 5.50
N ARG A 199 15.07 22.34 6.64
CA ARG A 199 16.20 21.93 7.50
C ARG A 199 17.13 20.94 6.80
N LEU A 200 16.58 19.95 6.09
CA LEU A 200 17.35 18.95 5.34
C LEU A 200 18.14 19.63 4.22
N ASN A 201 17.51 20.49 3.43
CA ASN A 201 18.18 21.26 2.37
C ASN A 201 19.32 22.13 2.91
N ALA A 202 19.13 22.79 4.06
CA ALA A 202 20.17 23.61 4.69
C ALA A 202 21.38 22.76 5.15
N ARG A 203 21.15 21.55 5.67
CA ARG A 203 22.23 20.62 6.06
C ARG A 203 23.01 20.12 4.84
N LEU A 204 22.30 19.73 3.78
CA LEU A 204 22.91 19.24 2.55
C LEU A 204 23.73 20.35 1.84
N SER A 205 23.24 21.58 1.82
CA SER A 205 23.95 22.73 1.21
C SER A 205 25.18 23.17 2.02
N GLY A 206 25.20 22.93 3.32
CA GLY A 206 26.34 23.23 4.20
C GLY A 206 27.42 22.13 4.22
N SER A 207 27.19 21.00 3.59
CA SER A 207 28.15 19.89 3.53
C SER A 207 29.22 20.16 2.46
N TRP A 208 30.49 20.29 2.88
CA TRP A 208 31.66 20.53 1.99
C TRP A 208 31.85 19.45 0.91
N PHE A 209 31.33 18.23 1.13
CA PHE A 209 31.45 17.08 0.21
C PHE A 209 30.21 16.87 -0.67
N GLY A 210 29.38 17.91 -0.89
CA GLY A 210 28.21 17.82 -1.75
C GLY A 210 27.44 16.52 -1.51
N GLY A 211 26.70 16.49 -0.47
CA GLY A 211 25.72 15.50 0.05
C GLY A 211 25.33 14.23 -0.72
N THR A 212 26.25 13.64 -1.45
CA THR A 212 25.98 12.42 -2.19
C THR A 212 26.02 11.24 -1.21
N PHE A 213 24.86 10.58 -0.99
CA PHE A 213 24.68 9.39 -0.14
C PHE A 213 24.81 9.60 1.37
N THR A 214 24.09 10.58 1.90
CA THR A 214 23.89 10.71 3.34
C THR A 214 22.48 10.26 3.72
N ASN A 215 22.26 9.90 5.00
CA ASN A 215 20.91 9.68 5.54
C ASN A 215 19.99 10.91 5.33
N ASP A 216 20.53 12.11 5.13
CA ASP A 216 19.79 13.33 4.88
C ASP A 216 19.22 13.39 3.46
N ASP A 217 19.88 12.80 2.45
CA ASP A 217 19.34 12.68 1.08
C ASP A 217 18.13 11.75 1.04
N ALA A 218 18.25 10.57 1.66
CA ALA A 218 17.13 9.65 1.80
C ALA A 218 15.96 10.29 2.57
N ALA A 219 16.25 10.94 3.70
CA ALA A 219 15.24 11.65 4.48
C ALA A 219 14.57 12.77 3.67
N LEU A 220 15.32 13.49 2.83
CA LEU A 220 14.77 14.51 1.95
C LEU A 220 13.87 13.92 0.87
N ALA A 221 14.24 12.77 0.29
CA ALA A 221 13.42 12.05 -0.67
C ALA A 221 12.08 11.64 -0.05
N HIS A 222 12.09 11.00 1.13
CA HIS A 222 10.86 10.64 1.86
C HIS A 222 9.98 11.85 2.21
N VAL A 223 10.58 12.98 2.59
CA VAL A 223 9.81 14.21 2.87
C VAL A 223 9.15 14.76 1.60
N LYS A 224 9.87 14.73 0.46
CA LYS A 224 9.31 15.17 -0.83
C LYS A 224 8.16 14.26 -1.28
N ASP A 225 8.32 12.95 -1.15
CA ASP A 225 7.27 11.98 -1.46
C ASP A 225 5.99 12.21 -0.62
N LYS A 226 6.15 12.39 0.70
CA LYS A 226 5.01 12.72 1.58
C LYS A 226 4.36 14.06 1.24
N LEU A 227 5.13 15.07 0.83
CA LEU A 227 4.56 16.35 0.35
C LEU A 227 3.78 16.17 -0.95
N ALA A 228 4.29 15.38 -1.89
CA ALA A 228 3.57 15.03 -3.11
C ALA A 228 2.28 14.26 -2.83
N SER A 229 2.32 13.34 -1.86
CA SER A 229 1.13 12.63 -1.38
C SER A 229 0.08 13.56 -0.79
N LEU A 230 0.47 14.54 0.03
CA LEU A 230 -0.45 15.57 0.55
C LEU A 230 -1.06 16.41 -0.57
N GLU A 231 -0.26 16.76 -1.59
CA GLU A 231 -0.76 17.49 -2.75
C GLU A 231 -1.78 16.65 -3.55
N ALA A 232 -1.51 15.36 -3.77
CA ALA A 232 -2.45 14.44 -4.43
C ALA A 232 -3.76 14.32 -3.64
N ILE A 233 -3.70 14.19 -2.32
CA ILE A 233 -4.88 14.19 -1.44
C ILE A 233 -5.68 15.48 -1.61
N GLU A 234 -5.06 16.65 -1.53
CA GLU A 234 -5.75 17.94 -1.67
C GLU A 234 -6.38 18.12 -3.05
N GLN A 235 -5.66 17.73 -4.11
CA GLN A 235 -6.19 17.77 -5.48
C GLN A 235 -7.39 16.83 -5.64
N THR A 236 -7.35 15.64 -5.03
CA THR A 236 -8.47 14.70 -5.02
C THR A 236 -9.66 15.27 -4.27
N LEU A 237 -9.45 15.81 -3.06
CA LEU A 237 -10.51 16.40 -2.24
C LEU A 237 -11.13 17.67 -2.86
N ALA A 238 -10.41 18.35 -3.76
CA ALA A 238 -10.89 19.55 -4.46
C ALA A 238 -11.73 19.23 -5.72
N ARG A 239 -11.82 17.96 -6.13
CA ARG A 239 -12.65 17.56 -7.28
C ARG A 239 -14.14 17.76 -6.99
N ASP A 240 -14.95 17.85 -8.04
CA ASP A 240 -16.40 17.99 -7.93
C ASP A 240 -17.02 16.81 -7.15
N GLY A 241 -18.02 17.12 -6.34
CA GLY A 241 -18.76 16.18 -5.52
C GLY A 241 -18.22 16.03 -4.10
N ASP A 242 -19.04 15.40 -3.23
CA ASP A 242 -18.71 15.24 -1.83
C ASP A 242 -17.60 14.18 -1.66
N ARG A 243 -16.51 14.57 -1.03
CA ARG A 243 -15.42 13.69 -0.66
C ARG A 243 -15.07 13.80 0.82
N GLN A 244 -14.75 12.65 1.42
CA GLN A 244 -14.36 12.54 2.83
C GLN A 244 -12.95 11.95 2.92
N LEU A 245 -12.06 12.57 3.69
CA LEU A 245 -10.72 12.05 4.01
C LEU A 245 -10.81 11.15 5.25
N LEU A 246 -10.86 9.85 5.03
CA LEU A 246 -11.16 8.85 6.06
C LEU A 246 -9.93 8.35 6.80
N VAL A 247 -8.77 8.36 6.13
CA VAL A 247 -7.47 7.98 6.68
C VAL A 247 -6.43 8.96 6.18
N LEU A 248 -5.55 9.40 7.08
CA LEU A 248 -4.34 10.17 6.80
C LEU A 248 -3.24 9.70 7.74
N ASP A 249 -2.32 8.89 7.24
CA ASP A 249 -1.17 8.43 8.03
C ASP A 249 0.14 8.71 7.29
N LEU A 250 0.97 9.54 7.90
CA LEU A 250 2.31 9.92 7.42
C LEU A 250 3.42 9.31 8.29
N SER A 251 3.09 8.42 9.22
CA SER A 251 4.06 7.82 10.14
C SER A 251 4.93 6.77 9.45
N GLN A 252 4.40 6.11 8.43
CA GLN A 252 5.08 5.08 7.68
C GLN A 252 6.08 5.67 6.66
N GLU A 253 6.79 4.81 5.94
CA GLU A 253 7.74 5.22 4.91
C GLU A 253 7.04 6.04 3.82
N ARG A 254 5.98 5.50 3.23
CA ARG A 254 5.07 6.20 2.31
C ARG A 254 3.78 6.59 3.02
N ALA A 255 3.15 7.67 2.55
CA ALA A 255 1.86 8.10 3.05
C ALA A 255 0.79 7.02 2.81
N GLN A 256 -0.13 6.88 3.77
CA GLN A 256 -1.34 6.08 3.63
C GLN A 256 -2.54 6.99 3.71
N ALA A 257 -3.53 6.77 2.86
CA ALA A 257 -4.76 7.56 2.85
C ALA A 257 -5.95 6.73 2.38
N ALA A 258 -7.14 7.11 2.84
CA ALA A 258 -8.39 6.64 2.26
C ALA A 258 -9.31 7.83 2.00
N ILE A 259 -9.83 7.92 0.78
CA ILE A 259 -10.76 8.97 0.36
C ILE A 259 -12.05 8.31 -0.12
N ALA A 260 -13.17 8.79 0.40
CA ALA A 260 -14.47 8.38 -0.07
C ALA A 260 -15.08 9.43 -1.02
N ARG A 261 -15.79 8.92 -2.02
CA ARG A 261 -16.77 9.66 -2.82
C ARG A 261 -18.17 9.33 -2.31
N GLY A 262 -18.92 10.34 -1.92
CA GLY A 262 -20.21 10.19 -1.23
C GLY A 262 -20.03 10.14 0.30
N ASN A 263 -21.15 9.99 1.01
CA ASN A 263 -21.16 9.99 2.48
C ASN A 263 -21.22 8.57 3.03
N VAL A 264 -20.09 8.10 3.57
CA VAL A 264 -19.98 6.75 4.12
C VAL A 264 -20.87 6.53 5.35
N ASP A 265 -21.16 7.58 6.12
CA ASP A 265 -21.99 7.45 7.33
C ASP A 265 -23.46 7.16 7.03
N SER A 266 -23.95 7.54 5.83
CA SER A 266 -25.38 7.49 5.50
C SER A 266 -25.72 6.74 4.21
N ALA A 267 -24.76 6.40 3.36
CA ALA A 267 -25.02 5.67 2.12
C ALA A 267 -25.64 4.30 2.37
N ASP A 268 -26.58 3.87 1.54
CA ASP A 268 -27.19 2.54 1.62
C ASP A 268 -26.21 1.45 1.19
N ASN A 269 -25.32 1.79 0.21
CA ASN A 269 -24.26 0.91 -0.28
C ASN A 269 -22.90 1.57 -0.07
N VAL A 270 -21.93 0.81 0.40
CA VAL A 270 -20.55 1.25 0.57
C VAL A 270 -19.62 0.26 -0.12
N ALA A 271 -18.75 0.73 -1.01
CA ALA A 271 -17.74 -0.09 -1.62
C ALA A 271 -16.33 0.38 -1.23
N VAL A 272 -15.47 -0.54 -0.82
CA VAL A 272 -14.07 -0.25 -0.49
C VAL A 272 -13.17 -0.89 -1.54
N PHE A 273 -12.41 -0.08 -2.26
CA PHE A 273 -11.43 -0.51 -3.25
C PHE A 273 -10.03 -0.57 -2.64
N VAL A 274 -9.39 -1.73 -2.79
CA VAL A 274 -8.01 -2.00 -2.36
C VAL A 274 -7.17 -2.19 -3.61
N PRO A 275 -6.36 -1.21 -4.00
CA PRO A 275 -5.51 -1.29 -5.18
C PRO A 275 -4.30 -2.21 -4.96
N GLY A 276 -3.65 -2.55 -6.07
CA GLY A 276 -2.57 -3.53 -6.11
C GLY A 276 -1.17 -2.98 -5.82
N MET A 277 -0.19 -3.72 -6.32
CA MET A 277 1.24 -3.38 -6.26
C MET A 277 1.53 -2.04 -6.96
N THR A 278 2.56 -1.35 -6.54
CA THR A 278 3.05 -0.04 -7.02
C THR A 278 2.11 1.14 -6.78
N GLN A 279 0.91 0.89 -6.28
CA GLN A 279 -0.04 1.96 -6.00
C GLN A 279 0.38 2.74 -4.75
N THR A 280 0.52 4.05 -4.91
CA THR A 280 0.88 4.99 -3.84
C THR A 280 -0.07 6.18 -3.82
N VAL A 281 -0.11 6.89 -2.71
CA VAL A 281 -1.02 8.04 -2.57
C VAL A 281 -0.68 9.14 -3.58
N ASN A 282 0.61 9.42 -3.80
CA ASN A 282 1.03 10.48 -4.74
C ASN A 282 0.81 10.12 -6.20
N ASP A 283 0.96 8.84 -6.59
CA ASP A 283 0.90 8.43 -7.99
C ASP A 283 -0.51 8.01 -8.43
N SER A 284 -1.28 7.36 -7.53
CA SER A 284 -2.47 6.61 -7.91
C SER A 284 -3.78 7.16 -7.34
N MET A 285 -3.76 7.84 -6.19
CA MET A 285 -4.98 8.28 -5.50
C MET A 285 -5.97 9.02 -6.39
N LYS A 286 -5.47 9.89 -7.28
CA LYS A 286 -6.35 10.69 -8.16
C LYS A 286 -7.05 9.85 -9.23
N ASP A 287 -6.36 8.90 -9.80
CA ASP A 287 -6.86 8.08 -10.89
C ASP A 287 -7.80 6.99 -10.32
N ASP A 288 -7.41 6.39 -9.20
CA ASP A 288 -8.25 5.44 -8.47
C ASP A 288 -9.53 6.08 -7.94
N ASP A 289 -9.46 7.30 -7.36
CA ASP A 289 -10.64 8.06 -6.95
C ASP A 289 -11.54 8.38 -8.15
N HIS A 290 -10.95 8.68 -9.32
CA HIS A 290 -11.74 8.89 -10.53
C HIS A 290 -12.48 7.63 -10.97
N ALA A 291 -11.80 6.51 -11.00
CA ALA A 291 -12.42 5.23 -11.33
C ALA A 291 -13.53 4.87 -10.34
N MET A 292 -13.31 5.14 -9.04
CA MET A 292 -14.34 4.92 -8.01
C MET A 292 -15.52 5.90 -8.11
N ASP A 293 -15.31 7.14 -8.53
CA ASP A 293 -16.39 8.11 -8.82
C ASP A 293 -17.26 7.62 -10.00
N GLN A 294 -16.64 7.11 -11.08
CA GLN A 294 -17.35 6.52 -12.21
C GLN A 294 -18.13 5.26 -11.78
N LEU A 295 -17.52 4.40 -10.97
CA LEU A 295 -18.16 3.19 -10.47
C LEU A 295 -19.36 3.52 -9.56
N GLN A 296 -19.23 4.51 -8.68
CA GLN A 296 -20.35 5.02 -7.86
C GLN A 296 -21.52 5.46 -8.74
N HIS A 297 -21.23 6.30 -9.73
CA HIS A 297 -22.27 6.79 -10.65
C HIS A 297 -22.98 5.64 -11.38
N ARG A 298 -22.20 4.66 -11.87
CA ARG A 298 -22.77 3.47 -12.53
C ARG A 298 -23.64 2.65 -11.57
N ALA A 299 -23.18 2.42 -10.32
CA ALA A 299 -23.96 1.68 -9.32
C ALA A 299 -25.29 2.38 -8.99
N GLU A 300 -25.30 3.69 -8.87
CA GLU A 300 -26.52 4.49 -8.67
C GLU A 300 -27.49 4.38 -9.86
N LEU A 301 -26.98 4.36 -11.09
CA LEU A 301 -27.78 4.12 -12.29
C LEU A 301 -28.41 2.72 -12.27
N GLU A 302 -27.64 1.67 -11.89
CA GLU A 302 -28.17 0.30 -11.79
C GLU A 302 -29.23 0.18 -10.69
N ASN A 303 -29.03 0.83 -9.52
CA ASN A 303 -30.03 0.93 -8.47
C ASN A 303 -31.31 1.60 -8.97
N LYS A 304 -31.17 2.71 -9.71
CA LYS A 304 -32.32 3.43 -10.27
C LYS A 304 -33.08 2.60 -11.30
N ARG A 305 -32.39 1.78 -12.10
CA ARG A 305 -33.00 0.83 -13.02
C ARG A 305 -33.70 -0.30 -12.29
N ALA A 306 -33.09 -0.83 -11.22
CA ALA A 306 -33.69 -1.90 -10.43
C ALA A 306 -34.93 -1.44 -9.67
N ASN A 307 -34.93 -0.21 -9.17
CA ASN A 307 -36.04 0.40 -8.42
C ASN A 307 -36.17 1.88 -8.81
N PRO A 308 -36.96 2.19 -9.87
CA PRO A 308 -37.14 3.57 -10.34
C PRO A 308 -37.73 4.53 -9.29
N ALA A 309 -38.51 4.01 -8.33
CA ALA A 309 -39.06 4.78 -7.23
C ALA A 309 -38.11 4.89 -6.01
N GLY A 310 -37.10 4.07 -5.97
CA GLY A 310 -36.10 4.05 -4.91
C GLY A 310 -35.15 5.25 -4.97
N ASN A 311 -34.50 5.51 -3.86
CA ASN A 311 -33.50 6.57 -3.73
C ASN A 311 -32.26 6.04 -3.00
N SER A 312 -31.82 4.84 -3.37
CA SER A 312 -30.63 4.21 -2.80
C SER A 312 -29.39 5.02 -3.16
N THR A 313 -28.57 5.29 -2.16
CA THR A 313 -27.34 6.07 -2.25
C THR A 313 -26.12 5.16 -2.14
N THR A 314 -25.04 5.52 -2.83
CA THR A 314 -23.81 4.76 -2.85
C THR A 314 -22.63 5.66 -2.44
N ALA A 315 -21.72 5.13 -1.63
CA ALA A 315 -20.41 5.71 -1.39
C ALA A 315 -19.32 4.73 -1.81
N THR A 316 -18.28 5.22 -2.46
CA THR A 316 -17.10 4.42 -2.81
C THR A 316 -15.86 4.96 -2.10
N VAL A 317 -14.97 4.08 -1.69
CA VAL A 317 -13.76 4.41 -0.94
C VAL A 317 -12.55 3.89 -1.70
N THR A 318 -11.62 4.77 -2.05
CA THR A 318 -10.27 4.39 -2.46
C THR A 318 -9.41 4.24 -1.21
N TRP A 319 -8.96 3.01 -0.91
CA TRP A 319 -8.23 2.71 0.32
C TRP A 319 -6.78 2.34 0.01
N ILE A 320 -5.85 3.29 0.12
CA ILE A 320 -4.39 3.08 0.06
C ILE A 320 -3.85 3.13 1.50
N GLY A 321 -4.26 2.16 2.30
CA GLY A 321 -3.98 2.10 3.73
C GLY A 321 -2.90 1.09 4.10
N TYR A 322 -2.01 0.72 3.17
CA TYR A 322 -0.88 -0.18 3.41
C TYR A 322 0.33 0.18 2.55
N GLN A 323 1.49 -0.39 2.87
CA GLN A 323 2.71 -0.21 2.08
C GLN A 323 2.73 -1.24 0.95
N ALA A 324 2.00 -0.95 -0.15
CA ALA A 324 1.98 -1.84 -1.31
C ALA A 324 3.41 -2.07 -1.83
N PRO A 325 3.79 -3.31 -2.20
CA PRO A 325 5.12 -3.58 -2.75
C PRO A 325 5.40 -2.70 -3.96
N GLN A 326 6.65 -2.23 -4.06
CA GLN A 326 7.11 -1.40 -5.17
C GLN A 326 8.13 -2.19 -6.00
N TRP A 327 8.35 -1.77 -7.25
CA TRP A 327 9.46 -2.27 -8.04
C TRP A 327 10.80 -1.80 -7.46
N GLY A 328 11.79 -2.66 -7.46
CA GLY A 328 13.13 -2.33 -6.97
C GLY A 328 13.53 -3.16 -5.75
N LEU A 329 14.14 -2.52 -4.74
CA LEU A 329 14.63 -3.21 -3.53
C LEU A 329 13.51 -3.83 -2.69
N ASP A 330 12.29 -3.36 -2.81
CA ASP A 330 11.11 -3.92 -2.15
C ASP A 330 10.84 -5.38 -2.56
N LEU A 331 11.32 -5.80 -3.74
CA LEU A 331 11.25 -7.19 -4.19
C LEU A 331 12.15 -8.14 -3.37
N LEU A 332 13.05 -7.60 -2.55
CA LEU A 332 14.05 -8.37 -1.81
C LEU A 332 13.87 -8.31 -0.30
N GLY A 333 13.00 -7.42 0.18
CA GLY A 333 12.71 -7.22 1.60
C GLY A 333 11.41 -7.89 2.03
N GLU A 334 11.01 -7.60 3.26
CA GLU A 334 9.75 -8.07 3.88
C GLU A 334 8.50 -7.57 3.15
N ASN A 335 8.62 -6.57 2.26
CA ASN A 335 7.55 -6.04 1.40
C ASN A 335 7.61 -6.62 -0.02
N SER A 336 8.34 -7.71 -0.24
CA SER A 336 8.43 -8.38 -1.54
C SER A 336 7.07 -8.88 -2.01
N VAL A 337 6.82 -8.82 -3.32
CA VAL A 337 5.63 -9.46 -3.96
C VAL A 337 5.67 -10.98 -3.84
N ALA A 338 6.87 -11.57 -3.67
CA ALA A 338 7.01 -13.02 -3.49
C ALA A 338 6.61 -13.50 -2.09
N GLU A 339 6.38 -12.59 -1.16
CA GLU A 339 5.96 -12.87 0.20
C GLU A 339 4.64 -12.13 0.49
N ASP A 340 3.75 -12.74 1.23
CA ASP A 340 2.46 -12.17 1.61
C ASP A 340 2.54 -11.18 2.79
N HIS A 341 3.76 -10.85 3.26
CA HIS A 341 3.95 -10.01 4.45
C HIS A 341 3.28 -8.63 4.33
N ALA A 342 3.49 -7.92 3.23
CA ALA A 342 2.86 -6.61 3.02
C ALA A 342 1.33 -6.72 2.96
N ALA A 343 0.80 -7.82 2.37
CA ALA A 343 -0.63 -8.11 2.36
C ALA A 343 -1.16 -8.45 3.75
N GLN A 344 -0.39 -9.18 4.58
CA GLN A 344 -0.76 -9.48 5.98
C GLN A 344 -0.84 -8.20 6.82
N VAL A 345 0.15 -7.30 6.70
CA VAL A 345 0.14 -6.00 7.37
C VAL A 345 -1.04 -5.16 6.88
N GLY A 346 -1.26 -5.12 5.57
CA GLY A 346 -2.39 -4.43 4.96
C GLY A 346 -3.73 -4.97 5.46
N ALA A 347 -3.88 -6.29 5.52
CA ALA A 347 -5.08 -6.94 6.05
C ALA A 347 -5.32 -6.59 7.53
N ALA A 348 -4.26 -6.53 8.34
CA ALA A 348 -4.36 -6.13 9.75
C ALA A 348 -4.86 -4.68 9.92
N GLN A 349 -4.58 -3.79 8.95
CA GLN A 349 -5.08 -2.41 8.90
C GLN A 349 -6.50 -2.33 8.29
N LEU A 350 -6.78 -3.15 7.28
CA LEU A 350 -8.07 -3.16 6.57
C LEU A 350 -9.21 -3.70 7.44
N VAL A 351 -8.96 -4.74 8.25
CA VAL A 351 -9.97 -5.36 9.13
C VAL A 351 -10.63 -4.35 10.08
N PRO A 352 -9.89 -3.57 10.88
CA PRO A 352 -10.52 -2.58 11.76
C PRO A 352 -11.19 -1.44 10.97
N PHE A 353 -10.68 -1.06 9.81
CA PHE A 353 -11.32 -0.07 8.94
C PHE A 353 -12.70 -0.54 8.47
N LEU A 354 -12.82 -1.77 7.92
CA LEU A 354 -14.08 -2.35 7.48
C LEU A 354 -15.07 -2.50 8.63
N ARG A 355 -14.63 -3.06 9.77
CA ARG A 355 -15.47 -3.13 10.98
C ARG A 355 -15.89 -1.75 11.49
N GLY A 356 -15.05 -0.75 11.28
CA GLY A 356 -15.31 0.64 11.63
C GLY A 356 -16.49 1.22 10.86
N ILE A 357 -16.70 0.79 9.61
CA ILE A 357 -17.84 1.23 8.80
C ILE A 357 -19.13 0.83 9.51
N GLY A 358 -19.33 -0.43 9.83
CA GLY A 358 -20.53 -0.88 10.54
C GLY A 358 -20.68 -0.29 11.96
N ALA A 359 -19.56 -0.15 12.71
CA ALA A 359 -19.60 0.36 14.09
C ALA A 359 -19.95 1.86 14.18
N ALA A 360 -19.55 2.66 13.19
CA ALA A 360 -19.77 4.11 13.17
C ALA A 360 -21.25 4.48 12.84
N ARG A 361 -21.98 3.61 12.19
CA ARG A 361 -23.30 3.85 11.61
C ARG A 361 -24.42 3.45 12.55
N ASP A 362 -25.60 4.02 12.34
CA ASP A 362 -26.84 3.67 13.06
C ASP A 362 -27.69 2.64 12.30
N HIS A 363 -27.41 2.42 11.01
CA HIS A 363 -28.05 1.42 10.15
C HIS A 363 -26.97 0.67 9.35
N ASP A 364 -27.23 -0.55 9.01
CA ASP A 364 -26.34 -1.36 8.22
C ASP A 364 -26.31 -0.89 6.77
N ALA A 365 -25.15 -0.99 6.12
CA ALA A 365 -25.00 -0.73 4.69
C ALA A 365 -24.71 -2.05 4.00
N HIS A 366 -25.14 -2.18 2.76
CA HIS A 366 -24.55 -3.21 1.91
C HIS A 366 -23.09 -2.85 1.64
N LEU A 367 -22.18 -3.64 2.24
CA LEU A 367 -20.73 -3.40 2.20
C LEU A 367 -20.06 -4.32 1.19
N SER A 368 -19.50 -3.74 0.12
CA SER A 368 -18.73 -4.46 -0.90
C SER A 368 -17.23 -4.20 -0.76
N LEU A 369 -16.41 -5.24 -0.95
CA LEU A 369 -14.95 -5.13 -1.00
C LEU A 369 -14.45 -5.46 -2.41
N LEU A 370 -13.66 -4.58 -2.98
CA LEU A 370 -13.11 -4.68 -4.33
C LEU A 370 -11.59 -4.80 -4.25
N GLY A 371 -11.03 -5.96 -4.57
CA GLY A 371 -9.59 -6.23 -4.52
C GLY A 371 -9.01 -6.37 -5.91
N HIS A 372 -8.08 -5.48 -6.31
CA HIS A 372 -7.37 -5.55 -7.58
C HIS A 372 -5.94 -6.05 -7.41
N SER A 373 -5.51 -6.97 -8.26
CA SER A 373 -4.10 -7.40 -8.29
C SER A 373 -3.63 -7.86 -6.90
N TYR A 374 -2.49 -7.42 -6.43
CA TYR A 374 -1.99 -7.69 -5.06
C TYR A 374 -2.95 -7.22 -3.95
N GLY A 375 -3.79 -6.20 -4.22
CA GLY A 375 -4.85 -5.77 -3.31
C GLY A 375 -5.90 -6.85 -3.06
N SER A 376 -6.09 -7.80 -3.97
CA SER A 376 -6.96 -8.97 -3.77
C SER A 376 -6.41 -9.93 -2.71
N THR A 377 -5.09 -10.12 -2.66
CA THR A 377 -4.43 -10.89 -1.60
C THR A 377 -4.64 -10.24 -0.23
N THR A 378 -4.45 -8.90 -0.16
CA THR A 378 -4.71 -8.11 1.06
C THR A 378 -6.18 -8.23 1.50
N ALA A 379 -7.12 -8.08 0.57
CA ALA A 379 -8.55 -8.19 0.82
C ALA A 379 -8.94 -9.61 1.26
N GLY A 380 -8.44 -10.64 0.58
CA GLY A 380 -8.71 -12.04 0.93
C GLY A 380 -8.21 -12.40 2.33
N LEU A 381 -6.98 -12.00 2.68
CA LEU A 381 -6.45 -12.18 4.04
C LEU A 381 -7.28 -11.44 5.10
N ALA A 382 -7.78 -10.23 4.80
CA ALA A 382 -8.67 -9.51 5.72
C ALA A 382 -10.00 -10.24 5.92
N LEU A 383 -10.57 -10.81 4.86
CA LEU A 383 -11.84 -11.54 4.88
C LEU A 383 -11.79 -12.89 5.59
N ARG A 384 -10.61 -13.40 5.94
CA ARG A 384 -10.51 -14.54 6.87
C ARG A 384 -11.03 -14.21 8.26
N GLN A 385 -11.28 -12.95 8.54
CA GLN A 385 -11.94 -12.46 9.74
C GLN A 385 -13.32 -11.91 9.38
N ASN A 386 -14.26 -11.98 10.34
CA ASN A 386 -15.56 -11.32 10.17
C ASN A 386 -15.36 -9.80 10.14
N THR A 387 -15.54 -9.19 8.97
CA THR A 387 -15.38 -7.76 8.70
C THR A 387 -16.69 -7.03 8.48
N GLY A 388 -17.80 -7.76 8.33
CA GLY A 388 -19.11 -7.21 7.96
C GLY A 388 -19.28 -6.97 6.46
N VAL A 389 -18.37 -7.49 5.62
CA VAL A 389 -18.48 -7.41 4.15
C VAL A 389 -19.56 -8.39 3.68
N ASP A 390 -20.49 -7.90 2.86
CA ASP A 390 -21.58 -8.69 2.27
C ASP A 390 -21.16 -9.34 0.95
N ASP A 391 -20.50 -8.57 0.07
CA ASP A 391 -20.01 -9.05 -1.23
C ASP A 391 -18.55 -8.70 -1.44
N VAL A 392 -17.80 -9.58 -2.11
CA VAL A 392 -16.43 -9.31 -2.53
C VAL A 392 -16.24 -9.62 -4.01
N VAL A 393 -15.50 -8.75 -4.70
CA VAL A 393 -15.03 -9.00 -6.06
C VAL A 393 -13.50 -8.91 -6.09
N PHE A 394 -12.87 -10.01 -6.44
CA PHE A 394 -11.46 -10.05 -6.75
C PHE A 394 -11.28 -9.93 -8.27
N PHE A 395 -10.32 -9.15 -8.73
CA PHE A 395 -10.07 -9.01 -10.16
C PHE A 395 -8.59 -8.83 -10.47
N GLY A 396 -8.13 -9.49 -11.53
CA GLY A 396 -6.72 -9.56 -11.89
C GLY A 396 -5.84 -10.09 -10.76
N SER A 397 -6.30 -11.13 -10.06
CA SER A 397 -5.74 -11.55 -8.77
C SER A 397 -4.63 -12.58 -8.93
N PRO A 398 -3.45 -12.38 -8.32
CA PRO A 398 -2.39 -13.40 -8.27
C PRO A 398 -2.63 -14.48 -7.18
N GLY A 399 -3.81 -14.49 -6.57
CA GLY A 399 -4.20 -15.31 -5.42
C GLY A 399 -4.76 -14.46 -4.28
N ILE A 400 -5.65 -15.04 -3.48
CA ILE A 400 -6.40 -14.34 -2.42
C ILE A 400 -5.94 -14.72 -1.00
N GLY A 401 -4.75 -15.29 -0.85
CA GLY A 401 -4.18 -15.67 0.44
C GLY A 401 -4.84 -16.89 1.10
N THR A 402 -5.67 -17.63 0.37
CA THR A 402 -6.25 -18.94 0.76
C THR A 402 -6.49 -19.81 -0.47
N ASN A 403 -6.66 -21.12 -0.22
CA ASN A 403 -6.99 -22.12 -1.24
C ASN A 403 -8.45 -22.61 -1.15
N ASP A 404 -9.23 -22.11 -0.22
CA ASP A 404 -10.63 -22.47 -0.03
C ASP A 404 -11.47 -21.22 0.26
N VAL A 405 -12.48 -20.98 -0.56
CA VAL A 405 -13.42 -19.86 -0.39
C VAL A 405 -14.13 -19.87 0.98
N LYS A 406 -14.24 -21.05 1.59
CA LYS A 406 -14.84 -21.21 2.93
C LYS A 406 -14.01 -20.62 4.06
N ASP A 407 -12.73 -20.33 3.82
CA ASP A 407 -11.90 -19.61 4.79
C ASP A 407 -12.30 -18.13 4.91
N LEU A 408 -13.04 -17.62 3.91
CA LEU A 408 -13.51 -16.24 3.90
C LEU A 408 -14.79 -16.12 4.74
N SER A 409 -14.88 -15.07 5.55
CA SER A 409 -16.08 -14.75 6.34
C SER A 409 -17.12 -13.99 5.48
N VAL A 410 -17.33 -14.45 4.25
CA VAL A 410 -18.33 -13.97 3.29
C VAL A 410 -19.05 -15.19 2.72
N PRO A 411 -20.38 -15.18 2.54
CA PRO A 411 -21.07 -16.30 1.91
C PRO A 411 -20.51 -16.62 0.53
N GLY A 412 -20.33 -17.90 0.18
CA GLY A 412 -19.67 -18.30 -1.06
C GLY A 412 -20.31 -17.75 -2.35
N SER A 413 -21.66 -17.63 -2.37
CA SER A 413 -22.40 -17.00 -3.49
C SER A 413 -22.17 -15.48 -3.62
N HIS A 414 -21.48 -14.87 -2.67
CA HIS A 414 -21.15 -13.45 -2.61
C HIS A 414 -19.64 -13.20 -2.85
N VAL A 415 -18.91 -14.23 -3.28
CA VAL A 415 -17.50 -14.13 -3.66
C VAL A 415 -17.41 -14.24 -5.17
N SER A 416 -16.95 -13.19 -5.82
CA SER A 416 -16.82 -13.11 -7.27
C SER A 416 -15.37 -12.91 -7.70
N TYR A 417 -15.06 -13.43 -8.88
CA TYR A 417 -13.79 -13.23 -9.55
C TYR A 417 -14.00 -12.72 -10.97
N ILE A 418 -13.18 -11.77 -11.41
CA ILE A 418 -13.16 -11.26 -12.79
C ILE A 418 -11.74 -11.40 -13.32
N GLU A 419 -11.61 -12.02 -14.49
CA GLU A 419 -10.35 -12.13 -15.21
C GLU A 419 -10.49 -11.63 -16.64
N ALA A 420 -9.60 -10.72 -17.01
CA ALA A 420 -9.55 -10.17 -18.36
C ALA A 420 -8.64 -11.04 -19.25
N ARG A 421 -8.98 -11.17 -20.53
CA ARG A 421 -8.07 -11.82 -21.48
C ARG A 421 -6.72 -11.12 -21.48
N TRP A 422 -5.66 -11.90 -21.61
CA TRP A 422 -4.29 -11.41 -21.64
C TRP A 422 -3.86 -10.69 -20.35
N ASP A 423 -4.48 -11.01 -19.24
CA ASP A 423 -3.97 -10.62 -17.91
C ASP A 423 -2.98 -11.68 -17.42
N PRO A 424 -1.66 -11.40 -17.44
CA PRO A 424 -0.67 -12.41 -17.03
C PRO A 424 -0.63 -12.62 -15.52
N VAL A 425 -1.27 -11.75 -14.74
CA VAL A 425 -1.23 -11.81 -13.27
C VAL A 425 -2.20 -12.83 -12.72
N GLY A 426 -3.37 -13.00 -13.37
CA GLY A 426 -4.39 -13.97 -12.99
C GLY A 426 -3.84 -15.41 -12.97
N ASP A 427 -3.01 -15.77 -13.94
CA ASP A 427 -2.42 -17.10 -14.08
C ASP A 427 -1.26 -17.41 -13.10
N LEU A 428 -0.80 -16.45 -12.31
CA LEU A 428 0.44 -16.61 -11.53
C LEU A 428 0.29 -17.49 -10.28
N GLY A 429 -0.86 -17.47 -9.60
CA GLY A 429 -1.12 -18.30 -8.41
C GLY A 429 -0.08 -18.18 -7.27
N TYR A 430 0.57 -17.03 -7.12
CA TYR A 430 1.65 -16.84 -6.14
C TYR A 430 1.17 -16.82 -4.69
N PHE A 431 -0.05 -16.36 -4.44
CA PHE A 431 -0.61 -16.14 -3.10
C PHE A 431 -1.79 -17.06 -2.81
N GLY A 432 -1.67 -18.32 -3.17
CA GLY A 432 -2.69 -19.34 -3.08
C GLY A 432 -3.04 -19.91 -4.45
N ILE A 433 -4.10 -20.72 -4.51
CA ILE A 433 -4.58 -21.22 -5.79
C ILE A 433 -5.08 -20.04 -6.63
N ASP A 434 -4.90 -20.11 -7.93
CA ASP A 434 -5.51 -19.18 -8.88
C ASP A 434 -7.02 -19.13 -8.65
N PRO A 435 -7.60 -17.94 -8.38
CA PRO A 435 -9.03 -17.83 -8.10
C PRO A 435 -9.92 -18.34 -9.24
N SER A 436 -9.43 -18.34 -10.49
CA SER A 436 -10.16 -18.90 -11.64
C SER A 436 -10.40 -20.40 -11.51
N HIS A 437 -9.61 -21.12 -10.71
CA HIS A 437 -9.72 -22.55 -10.45
C HIS A 437 -10.29 -22.87 -9.07
N MET A 438 -10.70 -21.85 -8.29
CA MET A 438 -11.18 -22.05 -6.93
C MET A 438 -12.66 -22.42 -6.92
N GLU A 439 -12.99 -23.59 -6.34
CA GLU A 439 -14.38 -24.04 -6.20
C GLU A 439 -15.19 -23.11 -5.28
N GLY A 440 -16.35 -22.70 -5.74
CA GLY A 440 -17.30 -21.88 -4.96
C GLY A 440 -17.13 -20.37 -5.14
N ILE A 441 -16.20 -19.93 -6.00
CA ILE A 441 -16.16 -18.54 -6.49
C ILE A 441 -17.04 -18.41 -7.74
N GLU A 442 -17.80 -17.33 -7.84
CA GLU A 442 -18.56 -17.02 -9.04
C GLU A 442 -17.72 -16.24 -10.05
N HIS A 443 -17.61 -16.74 -11.27
CA HIS A 443 -16.84 -16.12 -12.36
C HIS A 443 -17.70 -15.11 -13.09
N ALA A 444 -17.44 -13.82 -12.89
CA ALA A 444 -18.08 -12.75 -13.63
C ALA A 444 -17.23 -12.36 -14.85
N SER A 445 -17.90 -12.12 -15.99
CA SER A 445 -17.24 -11.94 -17.27
C SER A 445 -16.55 -10.58 -17.41
N ALA A 446 -15.40 -10.58 -18.07
CA ALA A 446 -14.71 -9.40 -18.59
C ALA A 446 -14.88 -9.23 -20.12
N ARG A 447 -15.54 -10.19 -20.79
CA ARG A 447 -15.74 -10.21 -22.24
C ARG A 447 -16.86 -9.29 -22.67
N ALA A 448 -16.87 -8.87 -23.94
CA ALA A 448 -17.96 -8.07 -24.49
C ALA A 448 -19.31 -8.75 -24.25
N SER A 449 -20.29 -8.00 -23.74
CA SER A 449 -21.58 -8.56 -23.37
C SER A 449 -22.76 -7.68 -23.81
N THR A 450 -23.93 -8.30 -23.83
CA THR A 450 -25.21 -7.60 -24.04
C THR A 450 -26.12 -7.92 -22.87
N VAL A 451 -26.55 -6.88 -22.16
CA VAL A 451 -27.47 -6.98 -21.03
C VAL A 451 -28.82 -6.44 -21.43
N VAL A 452 -29.86 -7.17 -21.11
CA VAL A 452 -31.25 -6.72 -21.26
C VAL A 452 -31.77 -6.36 -19.88
N ASP A 453 -32.17 -5.11 -19.69
CA ASP A 453 -32.75 -4.68 -18.42
C ASP A 453 -34.08 -5.39 -18.20
N PRO A 454 -34.25 -6.15 -17.09
CA PRO A 454 -35.45 -6.96 -16.87
C PRO A 454 -36.73 -6.14 -16.62
N MET A 455 -36.60 -4.86 -16.24
CA MET A 455 -37.74 -3.99 -15.93
C MET A 455 -38.21 -3.19 -17.14
N THR A 456 -37.24 -2.73 -17.96
CA THR A 456 -37.55 -1.82 -19.09
C THR A 456 -37.42 -2.50 -20.45
N GLY A 457 -36.74 -3.62 -20.55
CA GLY A 457 -36.38 -4.27 -21.82
C GLY A 457 -35.29 -3.53 -22.60
N GLU A 458 -34.63 -2.52 -22.00
CA GLU A 458 -33.53 -1.79 -22.62
C GLU A 458 -32.34 -2.74 -22.88
N ILE A 459 -31.79 -2.68 -24.10
CA ILE A 459 -30.63 -3.47 -24.50
C ILE A 459 -29.40 -2.57 -24.40
N ARG A 460 -28.40 -3.03 -23.63
CA ARG A 460 -27.12 -2.33 -23.44
C ARG A 460 -25.96 -3.23 -23.86
N HIS A 461 -24.98 -2.65 -24.51
CA HIS A 461 -23.78 -3.34 -24.96
C HIS A 461 -22.60 -2.83 -24.15
N PHE A 462 -21.81 -3.75 -23.63
CA PHE A 462 -20.60 -3.47 -22.85
C PHE A 462 -19.38 -4.02 -23.56
N ALA A 463 -18.29 -3.25 -23.53
CA ALA A 463 -17.04 -3.62 -24.16
C ALA A 463 -16.30 -4.71 -23.36
N GLU A 464 -15.49 -5.50 -24.05
CA GLU A 464 -14.48 -6.37 -23.45
C GLU A 464 -13.35 -5.51 -22.87
N VAL A 465 -12.76 -5.97 -21.77
CA VAL A 465 -11.48 -5.47 -21.25
C VAL A 465 -10.41 -6.53 -21.42
N THR A 466 -9.16 -6.10 -21.64
CA THR A 466 -8.00 -6.97 -21.81
C THR A 466 -6.81 -6.44 -21.03
N GLY A 467 -5.94 -7.35 -20.57
CA GLY A 467 -4.76 -7.01 -19.78
C GLY A 467 -5.07 -6.58 -18.35
N HIS A 468 -4.04 -6.26 -17.59
CA HIS A 468 -4.11 -6.14 -16.12
C HIS A 468 -4.73 -4.83 -15.59
N GLY A 469 -4.65 -3.73 -16.34
CA GLY A 469 -5.00 -2.38 -15.85
C GLY A 469 -6.39 -1.88 -16.24
N SER A 470 -7.18 -2.63 -17.00
CA SER A 470 -8.38 -2.10 -17.67
C SER A 470 -9.73 -2.48 -17.03
N TYR A 471 -9.73 -3.16 -15.89
CA TYR A 471 -10.96 -3.69 -15.27
C TYR A 471 -12.00 -2.63 -14.91
N LEU A 472 -11.58 -1.42 -14.61
CA LEU A 472 -12.45 -0.28 -14.25
C LEU A 472 -12.79 0.62 -15.45
N ALA A 473 -12.44 0.20 -16.69
CA ALA A 473 -12.71 0.99 -17.89
C ALA A 473 -14.21 1.23 -18.08
N ASP A 474 -14.56 2.45 -18.45
CA ASP A 474 -15.95 2.88 -18.65
C ASP A 474 -16.65 2.05 -19.73
N ASP A 475 -17.93 1.79 -19.48
CA ASP A 475 -18.81 1.02 -20.37
C ASP A 475 -18.32 -0.39 -20.70
N SER A 476 -17.46 -0.95 -19.86
CA SER A 476 -17.02 -2.35 -19.96
C SER A 476 -17.92 -3.30 -19.18
N THR A 477 -17.88 -4.59 -19.57
CA THR A 477 -18.57 -5.66 -18.84
C THR A 477 -18.03 -5.82 -17.42
N SER A 478 -16.72 -5.65 -17.25
CA SER A 478 -16.07 -5.69 -15.93
C SER A 478 -16.60 -4.58 -15.03
N GLN A 479 -16.61 -3.32 -15.49
CA GLN A 479 -17.15 -2.20 -14.71
C GLN A 479 -18.64 -2.40 -14.41
N TYR A 480 -19.42 -2.92 -15.37
CA TYR A 480 -20.83 -3.25 -15.13
C TYR A 480 -20.97 -4.29 -14.00
N ASN A 481 -20.20 -5.38 -14.04
CA ASN A 481 -20.25 -6.42 -13.02
C ASN A 481 -19.86 -5.88 -11.63
N LEU A 482 -18.80 -5.07 -11.55
CA LEU A 482 -18.45 -4.36 -10.32
C LEU A 482 -19.58 -3.45 -9.83
N SER A 483 -20.21 -2.70 -10.74
CA SER A 483 -21.25 -1.74 -10.39
C SER A 483 -22.52 -2.39 -9.85
N VAL A 484 -22.94 -3.54 -10.37
CA VAL A 484 -24.13 -4.24 -9.87
C VAL A 484 -23.88 -4.90 -8.51
N VAL A 485 -22.65 -5.35 -8.23
CA VAL A 485 -22.28 -5.82 -6.89
C VAL A 485 -22.29 -4.66 -5.89
N VAL A 486 -21.65 -3.55 -6.23
CA VAL A 486 -21.65 -2.33 -5.40
C VAL A 486 -23.06 -1.80 -5.15
N ALA A 487 -23.96 -1.96 -6.11
CA ALA A 487 -25.37 -1.60 -5.98
C ALA A 487 -26.22 -2.55 -5.13
N GLY A 488 -25.63 -3.62 -4.56
CA GLY A 488 -26.38 -4.67 -3.86
C GLY A 488 -27.25 -5.53 -4.77
N LEU A 489 -26.86 -5.66 -6.04
CA LEU A 489 -27.59 -6.39 -7.08
C LEU A 489 -26.72 -7.52 -7.69
N PRO A 490 -26.03 -8.37 -6.87
CA PRO A 490 -25.07 -9.34 -7.39
C PRO A 490 -25.69 -10.35 -8.38
N ASN A 491 -26.98 -10.61 -8.30
CA ASN A 491 -27.70 -11.50 -9.23
C ASN A 491 -27.82 -10.94 -10.67
N ARG A 492 -27.44 -9.67 -10.91
CA ARG A 492 -27.43 -9.05 -12.23
C ARG A 492 -26.09 -9.15 -12.95
N ARG A 493 -25.10 -9.79 -12.33
CA ARG A 493 -23.80 -10.00 -12.97
C ARG A 493 -23.92 -10.78 -14.28
N VAL A 494 -23.10 -10.43 -15.23
CA VAL A 494 -22.84 -11.26 -16.41
C VAL A 494 -21.78 -12.27 -16.02
N LEU A 495 -22.15 -13.55 -15.98
CA LEU A 495 -21.24 -14.64 -15.62
C LEU A 495 -20.57 -15.19 -16.88
N ASP A 496 -19.36 -15.69 -16.73
CA ASP A 496 -18.68 -16.43 -17.78
C ASP A 496 -19.39 -17.78 -18.02
N GLY A 497 -19.59 -18.12 -19.27
CA GLY A 497 -20.35 -19.30 -19.69
C GLY A 497 -19.62 -20.63 -19.52
N GLY A 498 -18.80 -20.81 -18.48
CA GLY A 498 -18.22 -22.10 -18.10
C GLY A 498 -17.19 -22.69 -19.08
N GLU A 499 -16.57 -21.89 -19.93
CA GLU A 499 -15.48 -22.30 -20.84
C GLU A 499 -14.09 -21.86 -20.36
N GLY A 500 -13.83 -21.97 -19.06
CA GLY A 500 -12.54 -21.65 -18.45
C GLY A 500 -11.41 -22.67 -18.68
N VAL A 501 -11.60 -23.67 -19.53
CA VAL A 501 -10.57 -24.69 -19.86
C VAL A 501 -10.05 -24.54 -21.30
N GLY A 502 -10.63 -23.65 -22.11
CA GLY A 502 -10.31 -23.51 -23.54
C GLY A 502 -9.16 -22.57 -23.87
N ASP A 503 -8.86 -21.61 -23.04
CA ASP A 503 -7.92 -20.53 -23.37
C ASP A 503 -6.44 -20.91 -23.12
N VAL A 504 -6.15 -21.82 -22.21
CA VAL A 504 -4.76 -22.30 -21.96
C VAL A 504 -4.19 -23.11 -23.15
N LEU A 505 -5.03 -23.65 -24.02
CA LEU A 505 -4.61 -24.41 -25.20
C LEU A 505 -4.40 -23.56 -26.46
N SER A 506 -4.64 -22.26 -26.45
CA SER A 506 -4.46 -21.37 -27.60
C SER A 506 -3.17 -20.55 -27.58
N TRP A 507 -2.30 -20.75 -26.62
CA TRP A 507 -0.96 -20.15 -26.65
C TRP A 507 -0.16 -20.79 -27.79
N PRO A 508 0.33 -20.02 -28.77
CA PRO A 508 1.23 -20.56 -29.75
C PRO A 508 2.53 -20.97 -29.06
N ILE A 509 2.79 -22.29 -29.02
CA ILE A 509 4.07 -22.80 -28.54
C ILE A 509 5.14 -22.19 -29.44
N PRO A 510 6.11 -21.40 -28.92
CA PRO A 510 7.16 -20.86 -29.76
C PRO A 510 7.99 -22.05 -30.33
N GLY A 511 7.93 -22.27 -31.63
CA GLY A 511 8.78 -23.24 -32.31
C GLY A 511 8.15 -24.23 -33.28
N THR A 512 6.84 -24.17 -33.53
CA THR A 512 6.22 -25.03 -34.59
C THR A 512 5.78 -24.20 -35.78
N TYR A 513 6.74 -23.75 -36.59
CA TYR A 513 6.50 -23.42 -38.00
C TYR A 513 6.81 -24.65 -38.83
N SER A 514 5.80 -25.22 -39.46
CA SER A 514 5.92 -26.12 -40.59
C SER A 514 5.80 -25.33 -41.88
#